data_e7aaa88f06b497011e6067ae54c79cf2
#
_entry.id   e7aaa88f06b497011e6067ae54c79cf2
#
_cell.length_a   1.000
_cell.length_b   1.000
_cell.length_c   1.000
_cell.angle_alpha   90.00
_cell.angle_beta   90.00
_cell.angle_gamma   90.00
#
_symmetry.space_group_name_H-M   'P 1'
#
loop_
_entity.id
_entity.type
_entity.pdbx_description
1 polymer ?
#
loop_
_entity_poly.entity_id
_entity_poly.type
_entity_poly.pdbx_seq_one_letter_code
_entity_poly.pdbx_strand_id
1 'polypeptide(L)'
;MINDHLNINPIAAPIDAEPERAVLIGLITPEQNEAKVAEYLDELEFLADTAGAVTAARFTQKVGGPNARTYVGSGKLEEIRAYIEDNDISMAIFDDDLSSKQVANIERELKVKILDRTSLILDIFAKRARTANAKTQVELAQYQYLLPRLTRMWTHLERQRGGIG
;
A
#
# COMPACT_ATOMS: atom_id res chain seq x y z
N MET A 1 -3.19 -25.41 -34.55
CA MET A 1 -4.59 -25.42 -34.93
C MET A 1 -5.53 -25.21 -33.76
N ILE A 2 -5.17 -25.53 -32.57
CA ILE A 2 -6.16 -25.67 -31.50
C ILE A 2 -5.79 -24.90 -30.25
N ASN A 3 -4.62 -24.28 -30.20
CA ASN A 3 -4.08 -23.73 -28.96
C ASN A 3 -4.01 -22.21 -28.88
N ASP A 4 -4.65 -21.56 -29.82
CA ASP A 4 -4.59 -20.09 -29.86
C ASP A 4 -5.45 -19.43 -28.81
N HIS A 5 -6.25 -20.24 -28.08
CA HIS A 5 -7.16 -19.68 -27.10
C HIS A 5 -6.60 -19.68 -25.68
N LEU A 6 -5.42 -20.21 -25.51
CA LEU A 6 -4.79 -20.27 -24.20
C LEU A 6 -3.61 -19.32 -24.08
N ASN A 7 -3.44 -18.45 -25.05
CA ASN A 7 -2.55 -17.34 -24.87
C ASN A 7 -3.24 -16.31 -23.96
N ILE A 8 -3.50 -16.75 -22.75
CA ILE A 8 -3.70 -15.84 -21.66
C ILE A 8 -2.30 -15.30 -21.38
N ASN A 9 -1.87 -14.41 -22.23
CA ASN A 9 -0.85 -13.48 -21.81
C ASN A 9 -1.36 -12.91 -20.50
N PRO A 10 -0.61 -13.06 -19.41
CA PRO A 10 -0.89 -12.20 -18.28
C PRO A 10 -0.94 -10.81 -18.88
N ILE A 11 -1.96 -10.06 -18.56
CA ILE A 11 -2.12 -8.70 -19.02
C ILE A 11 -0.83 -8.01 -18.66
N ALA A 12 0.12 -8.04 -19.56
CA ALA A 12 1.26 -7.19 -19.49
C ALA A 12 0.67 -5.80 -19.47
N ALA A 13 0.89 -5.07 -18.41
CA ALA A 13 0.54 -3.67 -18.39
C ALA A 13 1.00 -3.08 -19.72
N PRO A 14 0.15 -2.29 -20.40
CA PRO A 14 0.53 -1.72 -21.67
C PRO A 14 1.93 -1.14 -21.56
N ILE A 15 2.77 -1.41 -22.54
CA ILE A 15 4.16 -0.94 -22.57
C ILE A 15 4.23 0.58 -22.36
N ASP A 16 3.14 1.28 -22.66
CA ASP A 16 3.00 2.72 -22.53
C ASP A 16 2.25 3.16 -21.26
N ALA A 17 1.99 2.24 -20.32
CA ALA A 17 1.35 2.62 -19.07
C ALA A 17 2.32 3.47 -18.26
N GLU A 18 1.89 4.67 -17.88
CA GLU A 18 2.65 5.51 -16.97
C GLU A 18 2.83 4.79 -15.63
N PRO A 19 3.99 4.89 -14.99
CA PRO A 19 4.21 4.28 -13.68
C PRO A 19 3.26 4.90 -12.65
N GLU A 20 2.84 4.11 -11.69
CA GLU A 20 2.04 4.60 -10.58
C GLU A 20 2.83 5.64 -9.79
N ARG A 21 2.17 6.72 -9.43
CA ARG A 21 2.77 7.81 -8.66
C ARG A 21 2.37 7.68 -7.20
N ALA A 22 3.35 7.73 -6.33
CA ALA A 22 3.17 7.49 -4.90
C ALA A 22 3.59 8.68 -4.06
N VAL A 23 2.94 8.84 -2.93
CA VAL A 23 3.44 9.66 -1.82
C VAL A 23 3.91 8.73 -0.71
N LEU A 24 4.99 9.10 -0.03
CA LEU A 24 5.53 8.35 1.10
C LEU A 24 5.26 9.12 2.38
N ILE A 25 4.88 8.40 3.44
CA ILE A 25 4.51 9.00 4.72
C ILE A 25 5.30 8.34 5.85
N GLY A 26 5.95 9.15 6.68
CA GLY A 26 6.68 8.70 7.85
C GLY A 26 6.42 9.58 9.06
N LEU A 27 6.65 9.05 10.25
CA LEU A 27 6.48 9.77 11.50
C LEU A 27 7.82 10.01 12.19
N ILE A 28 8.02 11.22 12.67
CA ILE A 28 9.14 11.57 13.54
C ILE A 28 8.63 11.47 14.97
N THR A 29 9.23 10.58 15.75
CA THR A 29 8.81 10.30 17.12
C THR A 29 10.01 10.39 18.07
N PRO A 30 9.81 10.31 19.40
CA PRO A 30 10.93 10.26 20.33
C PRO A 30 11.91 9.10 20.09
N GLU A 31 11.43 7.99 19.49
CA GLU A 31 12.24 6.81 19.20
C GLU A 31 12.94 6.88 17.85
N GLN A 32 12.51 7.77 16.96
CA GLN A 32 13.12 7.94 15.63
C GLN A 32 13.12 9.40 15.23
N ASN A 33 14.31 9.99 15.27
CA ASN A 33 14.48 11.39 14.94
C ASN A 33 14.35 11.67 13.43
N GLU A 34 14.37 12.95 13.07
CA GLU A 34 14.22 13.38 11.69
C GLU A 34 15.23 12.74 10.74
N ALA A 35 16.50 12.67 11.15
CA ALA A 35 17.56 12.05 10.34
C ALA A 35 17.30 10.57 10.11
N LYS A 36 16.83 9.88 11.13
CA LYS A 36 16.50 8.45 11.03
C LYS A 36 15.30 8.20 10.11
N VAL A 37 14.29 9.04 10.22
CA VAL A 37 13.11 8.95 9.35
C VAL A 37 13.47 9.24 7.90
N ALA A 38 14.34 10.21 7.65
CA ALA A 38 14.84 10.47 6.29
C ALA A 38 15.53 9.24 5.70
N GLU A 39 16.35 8.56 6.50
CA GLU A 39 17.01 7.31 6.10
C GLU A 39 15.98 6.21 5.78
N TYR A 40 14.99 6.04 6.62
CA TYR A 40 13.90 5.06 6.39
C TYR A 40 13.10 5.39 5.14
N LEU A 41 12.83 6.66 4.89
CA LEU A 41 12.11 7.08 3.68
C LEU A 41 12.95 6.90 2.41
N ASP A 42 14.27 7.03 2.51
CA ASP A 42 15.17 6.70 1.40
C ASP A 42 15.06 5.21 1.04
N GLU A 43 15.06 4.33 2.05
CA GLU A 43 14.85 2.89 1.84
C GLU A 43 13.47 2.61 1.25
N LEU A 44 12.44 3.26 1.76
CA LEU A 44 11.08 3.07 1.28
C LEU A 44 10.92 3.52 -0.17
N GLU A 45 11.55 4.63 -0.53
CA GLU A 45 11.58 5.11 -1.92
C GLU A 45 12.27 4.12 -2.85
N PHE A 46 13.39 3.55 -2.40
CA PHE A 46 14.08 2.50 -3.16
C PHE A 46 13.17 1.27 -3.36
N LEU A 47 12.46 0.85 -2.32
CA LEU A 47 11.51 -0.26 -2.42
C LEU A 47 10.36 0.06 -3.37
N ALA A 48 9.82 1.27 -3.30
CA ALA A 48 8.75 1.71 -4.18
C ALA A 48 9.21 1.73 -5.65
N ASP A 49 10.41 2.24 -5.91
CA ASP A 49 11.02 2.23 -7.23
C ASP A 49 11.20 0.79 -7.75
N THR A 50 11.67 -0.11 -6.89
CA THR A 50 11.81 -1.53 -7.21
C THR A 50 10.46 -2.16 -7.59
N ALA A 51 9.38 -1.70 -6.97
CA ALA A 51 8.03 -2.17 -7.27
C ALA A 51 7.43 -1.50 -8.53
N GLY A 52 8.13 -0.55 -9.13
CA GLY A 52 7.69 0.12 -10.35
C GLY A 52 6.92 1.41 -10.12
N ALA A 53 6.93 1.96 -8.90
CA ALA A 53 6.27 3.21 -8.58
C ALA A 53 7.26 4.38 -8.62
N VAL A 54 6.76 5.57 -8.92
CA VAL A 54 7.55 6.81 -8.86
C VAL A 54 7.10 7.60 -7.63
N THR A 55 8.06 8.00 -6.79
CA THR A 55 7.77 8.83 -5.62
C THR A 55 7.64 10.28 -6.04
N ALA A 56 6.45 10.84 -5.86
CA ALA A 56 6.17 12.24 -6.19
C ALA A 56 6.48 13.17 -5.02
N ALA A 57 6.26 12.74 -3.78
CA ALA A 57 6.50 13.55 -2.58
C ALA A 57 6.63 12.68 -1.34
N ARG A 58 7.25 13.25 -0.31
CA ARG A 58 7.35 12.67 1.03
C ARG A 58 6.64 13.57 2.03
N PHE A 59 5.94 12.96 2.98
CA PHE A 59 5.28 13.67 4.07
C PHE A 59 5.78 13.12 5.39
N THR A 60 6.11 14.00 6.30
CA THR A 60 6.48 13.63 7.66
C THR A 60 5.66 14.44 8.65
N GLN A 61 5.45 13.87 9.83
CA GLN A 61 4.80 14.56 10.92
C GLN A 61 5.53 14.23 12.22
N LYS A 62 5.78 15.26 13.01
CA LYS A 62 6.38 15.09 14.33
C LYS A 62 5.28 14.85 15.35
N VAL A 63 5.28 13.67 15.97
CA VAL A 63 4.23 13.23 16.89
C VAL A 63 4.82 12.39 18.01
N GLY A 64 4.06 12.14 19.07
CA GLY A 64 4.47 11.24 20.15
C GLY A 64 4.39 9.77 19.75
N GLY A 65 3.50 9.42 18.85
CA GLY A 65 3.31 8.08 18.33
C GLY A 65 2.23 8.08 17.26
N PRO A 66 2.04 6.95 16.56
CA PRO A 66 1.05 6.89 15.48
C PRO A 66 -0.37 7.05 16.00
N ASN A 67 -1.18 7.75 15.22
CA ASN A 67 -2.61 7.85 15.49
C ASN A 67 -3.27 6.48 15.26
N ALA A 68 -4.02 6.00 16.24
CA ALA A 68 -4.65 4.69 16.18
C ALA A 68 -5.67 4.55 15.06
N ARG A 69 -6.23 5.65 14.60
CA ARG A 69 -7.28 5.67 13.58
C ARG A 69 -6.71 5.85 12.17
N THR A 70 -5.79 6.79 11.98
CA THR A 70 -5.33 7.21 10.65
C THR A 70 -3.81 7.34 10.52
N TYR A 71 -3.05 6.83 11.48
CA TYR A 71 -1.60 6.87 11.51
C TYR A 71 -1.03 8.28 11.68
N VAL A 72 -1.48 9.25 10.89
CA VAL A 72 -1.14 10.68 11.02
C VAL A 72 -2.34 11.45 11.58
N GLY A 73 -2.10 12.66 12.06
CA GLY A 73 -3.17 13.54 12.53
C GLY A 73 -4.08 13.99 11.39
N SER A 74 -5.27 14.48 11.74
CA SER A 74 -6.28 14.89 10.77
C SER A 74 -5.82 16.01 9.84
N GLY A 75 -5.06 16.96 10.37
CA GLY A 75 -4.50 18.06 9.56
C GLY A 75 -3.51 17.60 8.52
N LYS A 76 -2.61 16.69 8.91
CA LYS A 76 -1.64 16.10 7.98
C LYS A 76 -2.34 15.23 6.95
N LEU A 77 -3.33 14.47 7.35
CA LEU A 77 -4.10 13.63 6.44
C LEU A 77 -4.80 14.48 5.36
N GLU A 78 -5.37 15.62 5.76
CA GLU A 78 -6.00 16.55 4.82
C GLU A 78 -4.98 17.18 3.87
N GLU A 79 -3.79 17.51 4.36
CA GLU A 79 -2.68 18.00 3.52
C GLU A 79 -2.30 16.97 2.46
N ILE A 80 -2.17 15.71 2.87
CA ILE A 80 -1.85 14.60 1.96
C ILE A 80 -2.98 14.40 0.95
N ARG A 81 -4.23 14.45 1.39
CA ARG A 81 -5.40 14.32 0.52
C ARG A 81 -5.41 15.39 -0.58
N ALA A 82 -5.18 16.64 -0.20
CA ALA A 82 -5.14 17.75 -1.16
C ALA A 82 -4.03 17.57 -2.18
N TYR A 83 -2.84 17.15 -1.73
CA TYR A 83 -1.73 16.89 -2.64
C TYR A 83 -2.04 15.75 -3.62
N ILE A 84 -2.68 14.69 -3.15
CA ILE A 84 -3.08 13.55 -3.98
C ILE A 84 -4.03 14.00 -5.10
N GLU A 85 -5.01 14.81 -4.77
CA GLU A 85 -5.96 15.33 -5.77
C GLU A 85 -5.28 16.25 -6.80
N ASP A 86 -4.36 17.09 -6.34
CA ASP A 86 -3.74 18.10 -7.20
C ASP A 86 -2.62 17.56 -8.08
N ASN A 87 -2.06 16.39 -7.77
CA ASN A 87 -0.84 15.91 -8.41
C ASN A 87 -0.97 14.53 -9.06
N ASP A 88 -2.19 14.05 -9.27
CA ASP A 88 -2.45 12.77 -9.94
C ASP A 88 -1.71 11.60 -9.28
N ILE A 89 -1.89 11.46 -7.98
CA ILE A 89 -1.29 10.40 -7.19
C ILE A 89 -2.23 9.21 -7.13
N SER A 90 -1.70 8.00 -7.32
CA SER A 90 -2.48 6.77 -7.34
C SER A 90 -2.30 5.90 -6.09
N MET A 91 -1.26 6.16 -5.28
CA MET A 91 -1.04 5.37 -4.06
C MET A 91 -0.36 6.19 -2.97
N ALA A 92 -0.57 5.77 -1.74
CA ALA A 92 0.11 6.30 -0.55
C ALA A 92 0.77 5.14 0.18
N ILE A 93 2.06 5.28 0.49
CA ILE A 93 2.87 4.24 1.13
C ILE A 93 3.33 4.76 2.49
N PHE A 94 2.95 4.05 3.52
CA PHE A 94 3.27 4.39 4.91
C PHE A 94 4.47 3.58 5.37
N ASP A 95 5.41 4.27 6.01
CA ASP A 95 6.66 3.65 6.48
C ASP A 95 6.48 2.99 7.84
N ASP A 96 5.53 2.10 7.95
CA ASP A 96 5.25 1.31 9.14
C ASP A 96 4.21 0.25 8.75
N ASP A 97 3.91 -0.66 9.66
CA ASP A 97 2.79 -1.59 9.47
C ASP A 97 1.50 -0.92 9.97
N LEU A 98 0.50 -0.93 9.13
CA LEU A 98 -0.81 -0.38 9.45
C LEU A 98 -1.76 -1.48 9.90
N SER A 99 -2.61 -1.17 10.88
CA SER A 99 -3.70 -2.07 11.25
C SER A 99 -4.77 -2.06 10.14
N SER A 100 -5.62 -3.08 10.12
CA SER A 100 -6.75 -3.14 9.19
C SER A 100 -7.67 -1.93 9.32
N LYS A 101 -7.86 -1.46 10.55
CA LYS A 101 -8.67 -0.29 10.85
C LYS A 101 -8.05 0.99 10.30
N GLN A 102 -6.74 1.14 10.48
CA GLN A 102 -6.02 2.29 9.91
C GLN A 102 -6.11 2.30 8.38
N VAL A 103 -5.86 1.18 7.74
CA VAL A 103 -5.95 1.07 6.27
C VAL A 103 -7.34 1.48 5.79
N ALA A 104 -8.40 0.93 6.39
CA ALA A 104 -9.77 1.24 5.99
C ALA A 104 -10.11 2.72 6.17
N ASN A 105 -9.72 3.31 7.29
CA ASN A 105 -9.98 4.72 7.57
C ASN A 105 -9.21 5.64 6.61
N ILE A 106 -7.94 5.34 6.38
CA ILE A 106 -7.08 6.14 5.48
C ILE A 106 -7.58 6.04 4.05
N GLU A 107 -7.90 4.84 3.58
CA GLU A 107 -8.42 4.62 2.23
C GLU A 107 -9.70 5.41 2.00
N ARG A 108 -10.58 5.47 2.98
CA ARG A 108 -11.83 6.24 2.89
C ARG A 108 -11.56 7.73 2.70
N GLU A 109 -10.52 8.25 3.35
CA GLU A 109 -10.18 9.67 3.28
C GLU A 109 -9.36 10.02 2.03
N LEU A 110 -8.37 9.21 1.69
CA LEU A 110 -7.46 9.50 0.59
C LEU A 110 -7.96 9.00 -0.77
N LYS A 111 -8.79 7.95 -0.78
CA LYS A 111 -9.39 7.37 -1.99
C LYS A 111 -8.36 6.91 -3.02
N VAL A 112 -7.21 6.47 -2.56
CA VAL A 112 -6.16 5.86 -3.38
C VAL A 112 -5.73 4.55 -2.73
N LYS A 113 -4.93 3.77 -3.44
CA LYS A 113 -4.37 2.53 -2.92
C LYS A 113 -3.47 2.84 -1.73
N ILE A 114 -3.70 2.17 -0.62
CA ILE A 114 -2.93 2.33 0.60
C ILE A 114 -2.04 1.11 0.78
N LEU A 115 -0.75 1.36 0.89
CA LEU A 115 0.25 0.33 1.18
C LEU A 115 1.00 0.70 2.45
N ASP A 116 1.44 -0.32 3.15
CA ASP A 116 2.42 -0.18 4.23
C ASP A 116 3.72 -0.88 3.82
N ARG A 117 4.74 -0.80 4.66
CA ARG A 117 6.06 -1.36 4.35
C ARG A 117 5.98 -2.86 4.03
N THR A 118 5.28 -3.63 4.83
CA THR A 118 5.16 -5.07 4.65
C THR A 118 4.41 -5.44 3.37
N SER A 119 3.29 -4.79 3.08
CA SER A 119 2.53 -5.07 1.86
C SER A 119 3.33 -4.70 0.60
N LEU A 120 4.13 -3.63 0.66
CA LEU A 120 5.03 -3.27 -0.44
C LEU A 120 6.09 -4.34 -0.68
N ILE A 121 6.73 -4.83 0.37
CA ILE A 121 7.75 -5.89 0.29
C ILE A 121 7.13 -7.18 -0.27
N LEU A 122 5.94 -7.55 0.19
CA LEU A 122 5.24 -8.73 -0.31
C LEU A 122 4.88 -8.58 -1.80
N ASP A 123 4.51 -7.38 -2.23
CA ASP A 123 4.23 -7.10 -3.63
C ASP A 123 5.47 -7.30 -4.51
N ILE A 124 6.63 -6.84 -4.03
CA ILE A 124 7.91 -7.05 -4.72
C ILE A 124 8.23 -8.54 -4.83
N PHE A 125 8.06 -9.29 -3.75
CA PHE A 125 8.29 -10.74 -3.77
C PHE A 125 7.34 -11.46 -4.73
N ALA A 126 6.07 -11.04 -4.77
CA ALA A 126 5.09 -11.61 -5.68
C ALA A 126 5.50 -11.43 -7.14
N LYS A 127 6.00 -10.26 -7.49
CA LYS A 127 6.47 -9.95 -8.85
C LYS A 127 7.74 -10.70 -9.22
N ARG A 128 8.57 -11.07 -8.25
CA ARG A 128 9.84 -11.75 -8.46
C ARG A 128 9.77 -13.27 -8.33
N ALA A 129 8.69 -13.82 -7.79
CA ALA A 129 8.53 -15.25 -7.63
C ALA A 129 8.42 -15.94 -9.00
N ARG A 130 9.32 -16.87 -9.31
CA ARG A 130 9.40 -17.51 -10.62
C ARG A 130 8.96 -18.96 -10.62
N THR A 131 9.13 -19.67 -9.51
CA THR A 131 8.71 -21.07 -9.41
C THR A 131 7.32 -21.16 -8.83
N ALA A 132 6.62 -22.27 -9.12
CA ALA A 132 5.30 -22.50 -8.54
C ALA A 132 5.36 -22.54 -7.01
N ASN A 133 6.40 -23.15 -6.46
CA ASN A 133 6.59 -23.21 -5.01
C ASN A 133 6.84 -21.81 -4.43
N ALA A 134 7.69 -21.01 -5.04
CA ALA A 134 7.96 -19.64 -4.59
C ALA A 134 6.69 -18.78 -4.66
N LYS A 135 5.91 -18.87 -5.74
CA LYS A 135 4.64 -18.17 -5.88
C LYS A 135 3.66 -18.56 -4.78
N THR A 136 3.55 -19.85 -4.48
CA THR A 136 2.69 -20.35 -3.40
C THR A 136 3.12 -19.80 -2.04
N GLN A 137 4.43 -19.77 -1.77
CA GLN A 137 4.95 -19.23 -0.51
C GLN A 137 4.65 -17.75 -0.35
N VAL A 138 4.82 -16.98 -1.41
CA VAL A 138 4.51 -15.54 -1.40
C VAL A 138 3.01 -15.31 -1.23
N GLU A 139 2.19 -16.04 -1.95
CA GLU A 139 0.73 -15.94 -1.82
C GLU A 139 0.28 -16.26 -0.39
N LEU A 140 0.84 -17.31 0.21
CA LEU A 140 0.54 -17.65 1.59
C LEU A 140 0.91 -16.52 2.53
N ALA A 141 2.10 -15.94 2.38
CA ALA A 141 2.54 -14.81 3.19
C ALA A 141 1.61 -13.59 3.02
N GLN A 142 1.20 -13.30 1.78
CA GLN A 142 0.25 -12.23 1.49
C GLN A 142 -1.10 -12.48 2.17
N TYR A 143 -1.62 -13.69 2.09
CA TYR A 143 -2.87 -14.06 2.77
C TYR A 143 -2.77 -13.90 4.27
N GLN A 144 -1.68 -14.38 4.86
CA GLN A 144 -1.47 -14.28 6.31
C GLN A 144 -1.40 -12.83 6.78
N TYR A 145 -0.84 -11.95 5.96
CA TYR A 145 -0.76 -10.53 6.27
C TYR A 145 -2.07 -9.79 6.01
N LEU A 146 -2.69 -10.05 4.86
CA LEU A 146 -3.88 -9.32 4.41
C LEU A 146 -5.15 -9.79 5.09
N LEU A 147 -5.26 -11.07 5.44
CA LEU A 147 -6.49 -11.66 5.97
C LEU A 147 -7.01 -10.94 7.22
N PRO A 148 -6.20 -10.66 8.26
CA PRO A 148 -6.68 -9.88 9.39
C PRO A 148 -7.13 -8.47 9.01
N ARG A 149 -6.52 -7.89 7.98
CA ARG A 149 -6.83 -6.54 7.48
C ARG A 149 -8.11 -6.50 6.67
N LEU A 150 -8.45 -7.59 6.02
CA LEU A 150 -9.67 -7.71 5.22
C LEU A 150 -10.88 -8.12 6.06
N THR A 151 -10.70 -8.58 7.29
CA THR A 151 -11.77 -9.10 8.14
C THR A 151 -12.94 -8.13 8.25
N ARG A 152 -12.67 -6.86 8.42
CA ARG A 152 -13.72 -5.85 8.55
C ARG A 152 -14.46 -5.61 7.25
N MET A 153 -13.73 -5.57 6.14
CA MET A 153 -14.33 -5.44 4.81
C MET A 153 -15.13 -6.69 4.46
N TRP A 154 -14.60 -7.86 4.78
CA TRP A 154 -15.28 -9.14 4.60
C TRP A 154 -16.56 -9.22 5.40
N THR A 155 -16.52 -8.82 6.67
CA THR A 155 -17.69 -8.77 7.53
C THR A 155 -18.75 -7.83 6.96
N HIS A 156 -18.32 -6.69 6.42
CA HIS A 156 -19.22 -5.74 5.78
C HIS A 156 -19.90 -6.34 4.55
N LEU A 157 -19.14 -7.04 3.70
CA LEU A 157 -19.67 -7.72 2.52
C LEU A 157 -20.60 -8.86 2.90
N GLU A 158 -20.28 -9.62 3.92
CA GLU A 158 -21.15 -10.67 4.47
C GLU A 158 -22.46 -10.10 4.99
N ARG A 159 -22.43 -8.97 5.67
CA ARG A 159 -23.64 -8.31 6.15
C ARG A 159 -24.53 -7.85 5.01
N GLN A 160 -23.95 -7.36 3.93
CA GLN A 160 -24.71 -7.00 2.73
C GLN A 160 -25.33 -8.23 2.10
N ARG A 161 -24.62 -9.35 2.09
CA ARG A 161 -25.14 -10.63 1.61
C ARG A 161 -26.05 -11.30 2.64
N GLY A 162 -25.72 -11.17 3.92
CA GLY A 162 -26.48 -11.75 5.02
C GLY A 162 -27.89 -11.20 5.13
N GLY A 163 -28.11 -9.98 4.62
CA GLY A 163 -29.45 -9.44 4.44
C GLY A 163 -30.26 -10.22 3.41
N ILE A 164 -29.62 -11.10 2.67
CA ILE A 164 -30.26 -11.89 1.60
C ILE A 164 -30.51 -13.33 2.02
N GLY A 165 -29.75 -13.80 2.99
CA GLY A 165 -29.87 -15.20 3.31
C GLY A 165 -30.08 -15.54 4.67
#